data_7cbfc2f7680fa6ae627f0b2917049e57
#
_entry.id   7cbfc2f7680fa6ae627f0b2917049e57
#
_cell.length_a   1.000
_cell.length_b   1.000
_cell.length_c   1.000
_cell.angle_alpha   90.00
_cell.angle_beta   90.00
_cell.angle_gamma   90.00
#
_symmetry.space_group_name_H-M   'P 1'
#
loop_
_entity.id
_entity.type
_entity.pdbx_description
1 polymer ?
#
loop_
_entity_poly.entity_id
_entity_poly.type
_entity_poly.pdbx_seq_one_letter_code
_entity_poly.pdbx_strand_id
1 'polypeptide(L)'
;MAITFERSWMNDELTLFRDSVRRFCLQELVPHDAAARLQGHVGPEVWRKAGELGFLCVDIPTEYGGAGGDFRHEAIIHEEMARLGLSGMSIGVHSIVAHYLLNHGTEAQKQHWLPRLARGDVVGAIAMTEPGTGSDLQAIRTRAQATASGFVLRGAKTFISNGYLAGLVLVVCQSADTPGAKGMSIMLVDTQHSPGYRVGRVLDKIGLKAQDTSELFFDDVALGPDAVLGGPTGQGFYQLMSDLPYERLIIGVSAVAAMEGAYQATLEYTRERRAFGQAIADFQNTRFKLAEIATTIQVGRAFMDRCVQDLVAGRLDTATASMAKLWGTEQQGKVIDECLQLFGGYGYMNEYLIARMYVDARIQRIYGGTNEIMKEVIARAL
;
A
#
# COMPACT_ATOMS: atom_id res chain seq x y z
N MET A 1 10.53 -25.06 -21.37
CA MET A 1 9.86 -23.73 -21.38
C MET A 1 9.75 -23.27 -19.93
N ALA A 2 10.20 -22.07 -19.59
CA ALA A 2 9.98 -21.53 -18.25
C ALA A 2 8.49 -21.17 -18.08
N ILE A 3 7.94 -21.40 -16.89
CA ILE A 3 6.59 -20.96 -16.57
C ILE A 3 6.62 -19.42 -16.48
N THR A 4 5.77 -18.75 -17.26
CA THR A 4 5.56 -17.30 -17.23
C THR A 4 4.19 -17.00 -16.64
N PHE A 5 4.12 -16.00 -15.77
CA PHE A 5 2.89 -15.56 -15.15
C PHE A 5 2.40 -14.29 -15.87
N GLU A 6 1.80 -14.51 -17.07
CA GLU A 6 1.31 -13.40 -17.90
C GLU A 6 -0.02 -12.85 -17.38
N ARG A 7 -0.21 -11.56 -17.55
CA ARG A 7 -1.44 -10.85 -17.19
C ARG A 7 -2.35 -10.79 -18.40
N SER A 8 -3.61 -11.17 -18.24
CA SER A 8 -4.59 -11.23 -19.34
C SER A 8 -4.98 -9.84 -19.90
N TRP A 9 -4.66 -8.78 -19.18
CA TRP A 9 -5.01 -7.38 -19.53
C TRP A 9 -3.82 -6.56 -20.08
N MET A 10 -2.65 -7.17 -20.24
CA MET A 10 -1.49 -6.50 -20.84
C MET A 10 -1.67 -6.27 -22.34
N ASN A 11 -1.15 -5.14 -22.80
CA ASN A 11 -1.01 -4.76 -24.19
C ASN A 11 0.39 -4.13 -24.42
N ASP A 12 0.69 -3.68 -25.63
CA ASP A 12 2.00 -3.10 -25.96
C ASP A 12 2.30 -1.83 -25.17
N GLU A 13 1.32 -0.95 -24.97
CA GLU A 13 1.45 0.30 -24.20
C GLU A 13 1.77 -0.02 -22.72
N LEU A 14 0.98 -0.88 -22.08
CA LEU A 14 1.22 -1.31 -20.70
C LEU A 14 2.54 -2.09 -20.54
N THR A 15 3.00 -2.77 -21.58
CA THR A 15 4.30 -3.43 -21.60
C THR A 15 5.44 -2.41 -21.55
N LEU A 16 5.37 -1.35 -22.36
CA LEU A 16 6.34 -0.26 -22.36
C LEU A 16 6.32 0.49 -21.00
N PHE A 17 5.14 0.72 -20.45
CA PHE A 17 4.99 1.33 -19.13
C PHE A 17 5.63 0.47 -18.05
N ARG A 18 5.35 -0.83 -18.01
CA ARG A 18 5.98 -1.79 -17.08
C ARG A 18 7.50 -1.75 -17.18
N ASP A 19 8.05 -1.75 -18.40
CA ASP A 19 9.49 -1.76 -18.61
C ASP A 19 10.13 -0.44 -18.11
N SER A 20 9.40 0.67 -18.18
CA SER A 20 9.82 1.97 -17.63
C SER A 20 9.80 1.95 -16.09
N VAL A 21 8.73 1.44 -15.47
CA VAL A 21 8.63 1.27 -14.01
C VAL A 21 9.73 0.34 -13.50
N ARG A 22 9.94 -0.80 -14.16
CA ARG A 22 11.00 -1.75 -13.81
C ARG A 22 12.39 -1.11 -13.86
N ARG A 23 12.66 -0.31 -14.90
CA ARG A 23 13.92 0.44 -15.03
C ARG A 23 14.11 1.40 -13.87
N PHE A 24 13.08 2.17 -13.52
CA PHE A 24 13.10 3.06 -12.35
C PHE A 24 13.42 2.28 -11.06
N CYS A 25 12.72 1.17 -10.81
CA CYS A 25 12.99 0.35 -9.64
C CYS A 25 14.44 -0.15 -9.59
N LEU A 26 14.97 -0.63 -10.71
CA LEU A 26 16.34 -1.18 -10.77
C LEU A 26 17.42 -0.10 -10.68
N GLN A 27 17.18 1.11 -11.17
CA GLN A 27 18.18 2.18 -11.21
C GLN A 27 18.11 3.11 -9.99
N GLU A 28 16.91 3.36 -9.46
CA GLU A 28 16.70 4.37 -8.41
C GLU A 28 16.37 3.77 -7.04
N LEU A 29 15.74 2.59 -6.98
CA LEU A 29 15.31 2.01 -5.70
C LEU A 29 16.24 0.90 -5.22
N VAL A 30 16.53 -0.09 -6.07
CA VAL A 30 17.35 -1.26 -5.68
C VAL A 30 18.75 -0.85 -5.15
N PRO A 31 19.52 0.05 -5.79
CA PRO A 31 20.83 0.43 -5.30
C PRO A 31 20.81 1.15 -3.94
N HIS A 32 19.69 1.77 -3.61
CA HIS A 32 19.53 2.58 -2.39
C HIS A 32 18.71 1.87 -1.29
N ASP A 33 18.17 0.66 -1.56
CA ASP A 33 17.31 -0.05 -0.61
C ASP A 33 17.99 -0.34 0.74
N ALA A 34 19.26 -0.75 0.72
CA ALA A 34 20.00 -1.01 1.94
C ALA A 34 20.16 0.24 2.82
N ALA A 35 20.45 1.39 2.21
CA ALA A 35 20.56 2.67 2.93
C ALA A 35 19.19 3.12 3.46
N ALA A 36 18.12 3.02 2.64
CA ALA A 36 16.76 3.34 3.05
C ALA A 36 16.29 2.47 4.23
N ARG A 37 16.65 1.17 4.24
CA ARG A 37 16.34 0.24 5.35
C ARG A 37 17.05 0.62 6.66
N LEU A 38 18.25 1.15 6.59
CA LEU A 38 18.99 1.66 7.76
C LEU A 38 18.43 3.01 8.24
N GLN A 39 18.05 3.87 7.32
CA GLN A 39 17.49 5.19 7.58
C GLN A 39 16.02 5.12 8.06
N GLY A 40 15.28 4.08 7.65
CA GLY A 40 13.87 3.88 7.97
C GLY A 40 12.91 4.60 7.00
N HIS A 41 13.41 5.20 5.94
CA HIS A 41 12.61 5.85 4.89
C HIS A 41 13.45 6.07 3.61
N VAL A 42 12.78 6.31 2.49
CA VAL A 42 13.42 6.87 1.28
C VAL A 42 13.41 8.40 1.34
N GLY A 43 14.35 9.04 0.66
CA GLY A 43 14.42 10.51 0.62
C GLY A 43 13.33 11.13 -0.25
N PRO A 44 13.01 12.42 -0.05
CA PRO A 44 12.02 13.14 -0.84
C PRO A 44 12.40 13.27 -2.32
N GLU A 45 13.69 13.20 -2.66
CA GLU A 45 14.19 13.22 -4.03
C GLU A 45 13.68 12.03 -4.85
N VAL A 46 13.53 10.87 -4.23
CA VAL A 46 12.98 9.67 -4.89
C VAL A 46 11.50 9.87 -5.25
N TRP A 47 10.74 10.51 -4.36
CA TRP A 47 9.34 10.84 -4.60
C TRP A 47 9.19 11.82 -5.77
N ARG A 48 10.01 12.90 -5.82
CA ARG A 48 10.00 13.84 -6.95
C ARG A 48 10.35 13.16 -8.25
N LYS A 49 11.37 12.30 -8.26
CA LYS A 49 11.77 11.56 -9.46
C LYS A 49 10.68 10.62 -9.95
N ALA A 50 9.97 9.93 -9.06
CA ALA A 50 8.80 9.13 -9.42
C ALA A 50 7.68 10.00 -10.02
N GLY A 51 7.45 11.20 -9.47
CA GLY A 51 6.48 12.16 -10.00
C GLY A 51 6.87 12.69 -11.40
N GLU A 52 8.14 13.05 -11.62
CA GLU A 52 8.66 13.48 -12.93
C GLU A 52 8.48 12.42 -14.03
N LEU A 53 8.52 11.14 -13.63
CA LEU A 53 8.32 10.01 -14.54
C LEU A 53 6.83 9.61 -14.69
N GLY A 54 5.90 10.29 -14.00
CA GLY A 54 4.48 10.00 -14.02
C GLY A 54 4.08 8.71 -13.29
N PHE A 55 4.88 8.27 -12.31
CA PHE A 55 4.61 7.05 -11.52
C PHE A 55 3.86 7.34 -10.21
N LEU A 56 3.56 8.60 -9.91
CA LEU A 56 2.69 8.99 -8.82
C LEU A 56 1.34 9.44 -9.37
N CYS A 57 0.24 9.06 -8.71
CA CYS A 57 -1.11 9.43 -9.14
C CYS A 57 -1.37 9.06 -10.61
N VAL A 58 -0.91 7.88 -11.03
CA VAL A 58 -0.88 7.45 -12.42
C VAL A 58 -2.28 7.33 -13.03
N ASP A 59 -3.28 7.00 -12.23
CA ASP A 59 -4.69 6.84 -12.59
C ASP A 59 -5.58 8.05 -12.21
N ILE A 60 -4.96 9.14 -11.75
CA ILE A 60 -5.64 10.42 -11.54
C ILE A 60 -5.74 11.18 -12.89
N PRO A 61 -6.88 11.85 -13.17
CA PRO A 61 -7.07 12.60 -14.42
C PRO A 61 -6.01 13.68 -14.63
N THR A 62 -5.68 13.92 -15.91
CA THR A 62 -4.65 14.91 -16.31
C THR A 62 -5.01 16.33 -15.93
N GLU A 63 -6.29 16.67 -15.82
CA GLU A 63 -6.77 17.98 -15.37
C GLU A 63 -6.36 18.32 -13.93
N TYR A 64 -6.05 17.28 -13.13
CA TYR A 64 -5.50 17.40 -11.78
C TYR A 64 -4.01 17.05 -11.69
N GLY A 65 -3.33 16.99 -12.84
CA GLY A 65 -1.89 16.74 -12.90
C GLY A 65 -1.47 15.28 -12.82
N GLY A 66 -2.40 14.33 -12.78
CA GLY A 66 -2.13 12.91 -12.89
C GLY A 66 -1.76 12.48 -14.30
N ALA A 67 -1.39 11.22 -14.48
CA ALA A 67 -1.01 10.70 -15.80
C ALA A 67 -2.21 10.27 -16.67
N GLY A 68 -3.42 10.20 -16.11
CA GLY A 68 -4.65 9.86 -16.84
C GLY A 68 -4.75 8.39 -17.25
N GLY A 69 -3.99 7.53 -16.62
CA GLY A 69 -4.08 6.08 -16.77
C GLY A 69 -5.30 5.48 -16.04
N ASP A 70 -5.25 4.19 -15.77
CA ASP A 70 -6.24 3.50 -14.97
C ASP A 70 -5.56 2.53 -13.98
N PHE A 71 -6.35 1.78 -13.23
CA PHE A 71 -5.82 0.87 -12.21
C PHE A 71 -4.82 -0.18 -12.74
N ARG A 72 -4.79 -0.47 -14.04
CA ARG A 72 -3.77 -1.38 -14.64
C ARG A 72 -2.37 -0.79 -14.52
N HIS A 73 -2.23 0.53 -14.68
CA HIS A 73 -0.97 1.25 -14.49
C HIS A 73 -0.54 1.22 -13.02
N GLU A 74 -1.47 1.49 -12.10
CA GLU A 74 -1.24 1.41 -10.66
C GLU A 74 -0.82 -0.01 -10.24
N ALA A 75 -1.52 -1.03 -10.74
CA ALA A 75 -1.18 -2.43 -10.49
C ALA A 75 0.24 -2.78 -10.96
N ILE A 76 0.67 -2.30 -12.14
CA ILE A 76 2.03 -2.51 -12.66
C ILE A 76 3.07 -1.95 -11.70
N ILE A 77 2.88 -0.73 -11.20
CA ILE A 77 3.82 -0.09 -10.26
C ILE A 77 3.97 -0.95 -9.01
N HIS A 78 2.86 -1.34 -8.41
CA HIS A 78 2.85 -2.17 -7.21
C HIS A 78 3.46 -3.55 -7.43
N GLU A 79 3.16 -4.16 -8.57
CA GLU A 79 3.69 -5.48 -8.90
C GLU A 79 5.20 -5.47 -9.14
N GLU A 80 5.74 -4.47 -9.86
CA GLU A 80 7.19 -4.39 -10.10
C GLU A 80 7.95 -4.13 -8.80
N MET A 81 7.45 -3.27 -7.91
CA MET A 81 8.04 -3.04 -6.59
C MET A 81 7.99 -4.30 -5.72
N ALA A 82 6.84 -4.96 -5.64
CA ALA A 82 6.63 -6.15 -4.81
C ALA A 82 7.49 -7.35 -5.29
N ARG A 83 7.60 -7.53 -6.61
CA ARG A 83 8.43 -8.57 -7.22
C ARG A 83 9.91 -8.43 -6.87
N LEU A 84 10.39 -7.19 -6.72
CA LEU A 84 11.77 -6.87 -6.33
C LEU A 84 11.96 -6.77 -4.80
N GLY A 85 10.90 -6.97 -4.00
CA GLY A 85 10.94 -6.85 -2.54
C GLY A 85 11.24 -5.43 -2.06
N LEU A 86 10.84 -4.41 -2.83
CA LEU A 86 11.01 -3.00 -2.50
C LEU A 86 9.87 -2.52 -1.63
N SER A 87 10.20 -1.96 -0.46
CA SER A 87 9.21 -1.49 0.52
C SER A 87 9.37 -0.01 0.89
N GLY A 88 10.37 0.69 0.33
CA GLY A 88 10.74 2.03 0.76
C GLY A 88 9.70 3.11 0.45
N MET A 89 9.08 3.05 -0.72
CA MET A 89 7.99 3.96 -1.08
C MET A 89 6.64 3.32 -0.78
N SER A 90 5.88 3.88 0.14
CA SER A 90 4.49 3.47 0.36
C SER A 90 3.57 4.17 -0.65
N ILE A 91 3.83 3.91 -1.96
CA ILE A 91 3.05 4.51 -3.06
C ILE A 91 1.56 4.23 -2.89
N GLY A 92 1.17 3.01 -2.50
CA GLY A 92 -0.23 2.67 -2.30
C GLY A 92 -0.96 3.58 -1.31
N VAL A 93 -0.32 3.98 -0.20
CA VAL A 93 -0.92 4.95 0.72
C VAL A 93 -1.03 6.33 0.09
N HIS A 94 -0.05 6.73 -0.70
CA HIS A 94 -0.05 7.98 -1.44
C HIS A 94 -1.18 8.02 -2.49
N SER A 95 -1.34 6.95 -3.27
CA SER A 95 -2.41 6.79 -4.26
C SER A 95 -3.78 6.78 -3.59
N ILE A 96 -3.93 6.09 -2.45
CA ILE A 96 -5.15 6.11 -1.64
C ILE A 96 -5.52 7.54 -1.24
N VAL A 97 -4.58 8.35 -0.75
CA VAL A 97 -4.82 9.77 -0.41
C VAL A 97 -5.29 10.56 -1.64
N ALA A 98 -4.68 10.35 -2.80
CA ALA A 98 -5.09 11.00 -4.05
C ALA A 98 -6.52 10.59 -4.46
N HIS A 99 -6.88 9.30 -4.32
CA HIS A 99 -8.23 8.82 -4.60
C HIS A 99 -9.28 9.38 -3.64
N TYR A 100 -8.98 9.50 -2.34
CA TYR A 100 -9.90 10.18 -1.41
C TYR A 100 -10.16 11.63 -1.83
N LEU A 101 -9.14 12.35 -2.26
CA LEU A 101 -9.30 13.71 -2.78
C LEU A 101 -10.10 13.72 -4.08
N LEU A 102 -9.80 12.82 -5.02
CA LEU A 102 -10.50 12.74 -6.31
C LEU A 102 -11.99 12.45 -6.12
N ASN A 103 -12.31 11.45 -5.30
CA ASN A 103 -13.66 10.94 -5.15
C ASN A 103 -14.54 11.82 -4.25
N HIS A 104 -13.93 12.45 -3.23
CA HIS A 104 -14.67 13.11 -2.17
C HIS A 104 -14.30 14.59 -1.96
N GLY A 105 -13.15 15.04 -2.47
CA GLY A 105 -12.69 16.42 -2.30
C GLY A 105 -13.58 17.44 -3.00
N THR A 106 -13.65 18.66 -2.45
CA THR A 106 -14.17 19.80 -3.20
C THR A 106 -13.26 20.13 -4.37
N GLU A 107 -13.75 20.83 -5.38
CA GLU A 107 -12.93 21.23 -6.54
C GLU A 107 -11.67 22.00 -6.10
N ALA A 108 -11.80 22.89 -5.13
CA ALA A 108 -10.67 23.64 -4.57
C ALA A 108 -9.63 22.72 -3.93
N GLN A 109 -10.07 21.68 -3.18
CA GLN A 109 -9.18 20.69 -2.57
C GLN A 109 -8.45 19.85 -3.64
N LYS A 110 -9.16 19.42 -4.69
CA LYS A 110 -8.57 18.67 -5.81
C LYS A 110 -7.49 19.48 -6.52
N GLN A 111 -7.82 20.69 -6.94
CA GLN A 111 -6.91 21.60 -7.64
C GLN A 111 -5.68 21.99 -6.82
N HIS A 112 -5.84 22.07 -5.49
CA HIS A 112 -4.73 22.41 -4.61
C HIS A 112 -3.80 21.23 -4.34
N TRP A 113 -4.32 20.03 -4.08
CA TRP A 113 -3.54 18.91 -3.57
C TRP A 113 -3.08 17.92 -4.64
N LEU A 114 -3.95 17.54 -5.58
CA LEU A 114 -3.64 16.48 -6.53
C LEU A 114 -2.41 16.78 -7.40
N PRO A 115 -2.23 18.01 -7.95
CA PRO A 115 -1.03 18.29 -8.73
C PRO A 115 0.27 18.23 -7.92
N ARG A 116 0.22 18.56 -6.63
CA ARG A 116 1.39 18.51 -5.72
C ARG A 116 1.74 17.06 -5.35
N LEU A 117 0.72 16.21 -5.16
CA LEU A 117 0.89 14.77 -4.97
C LEU A 117 1.48 14.12 -6.24
N ALA A 118 0.91 14.41 -7.40
CA ALA A 118 1.37 13.85 -8.68
C ALA A 118 2.83 14.17 -8.99
N ARG A 119 3.31 15.37 -8.65
CA ARG A 119 4.73 15.74 -8.82
C ARG A 119 5.65 15.22 -7.74
N GLY A 120 5.12 14.63 -6.66
CA GLY A 120 5.91 14.22 -5.51
C GLY A 120 6.45 15.37 -4.66
N ASP A 121 5.92 16.60 -4.82
CA ASP A 121 6.22 17.75 -3.99
C ASP A 121 5.68 17.56 -2.56
N VAL A 122 4.59 16.80 -2.47
CA VAL A 122 3.89 16.43 -1.23
C VAL A 122 3.72 14.93 -1.20
N VAL A 123 4.09 14.29 -0.10
CA VAL A 123 3.78 12.89 0.17
C VAL A 123 2.47 12.82 0.97
N GLY A 124 1.57 11.96 0.55
CA GLY A 124 0.29 11.74 1.22
C GLY A 124 0.35 10.65 2.27
N ALA A 125 -0.32 10.87 3.41
CA ALA A 125 -0.57 9.87 4.44
C ALA A 125 -2.03 9.91 4.89
N ILE A 126 -2.56 8.75 5.32
CA ILE A 126 -3.89 8.66 5.95
C ILE A 126 -3.75 8.14 7.38
N ALA A 127 -4.31 8.86 8.34
CA ALA A 127 -4.17 8.60 9.76
C ALA A 127 -5.52 8.15 10.36
N MET A 128 -5.70 6.81 10.43
CA MET A 128 -6.90 6.18 10.98
C MET A 128 -6.64 5.64 12.40
N THR A 129 -5.67 4.73 12.53
CA THR A 129 -5.38 3.96 13.74
C THR A 129 -4.90 4.82 14.90
N GLU A 130 -5.39 4.53 16.10
CA GLU A 130 -4.97 5.15 17.36
C GLU A 130 -4.37 4.12 18.31
N PRO A 131 -3.64 4.53 19.36
CA PRO A 131 -3.11 3.60 20.34
C PRO A 131 -4.16 2.68 20.97
N GLY A 132 -5.42 3.13 21.05
CA GLY A 132 -6.53 2.40 21.64
C GLY A 132 -7.48 1.74 20.65
N THR A 133 -7.34 1.94 19.35
CA THR A 133 -8.27 1.37 18.35
C THR A 133 -7.63 1.19 16.97
N GLY A 134 -7.99 0.09 16.32
CA GLY A 134 -7.55 -0.26 14.96
C GLY A 134 -8.73 -0.73 14.12
N SER A 135 -9.12 -2.01 14.24
CA SER A 135 -10.25 -2.59 13.47
C SER A 135 -11.60 -1.95 13.79
N ASP A 136 -11.80 -1.49 15.04
CA ASP A 136 -13.00 -0.74 15.43
C ASP A 136 -12.81 0.77 15.19
N LEU A 137 -12.92 1.18 13.93
CA LEU A 137 -12.75 2.59 13.55
C LEU A 137 -13.78 3.53 14.20
N GLN A 138 -14.95 3.03 14.61
CA GLN A 138 -15.96 3.86 15.23
C GLN A 138 -15.61 4.27 16.67
N ALA A 139 -14.64 3.59 17.29
CA ALA A 139 -14.16 3.89 18.63
C ALA A 139 -12.99 4.90 18.67
N ILE A 140 -12.65 5.56 17.56
CA ILE A 140 -11.60 6.59 17.52
C ILE A 140 -11.93 7.76 18.45
N ARG A 141 -10.88 8.32 19.07
CA ARG A 141 -10.98 9.41 20.07
C ARG A 141 -10.40 10.75 19.59
N THR A 142 -9.57 10.74 18.54
CA THR A 142 -9.11 11.98 17.90
C THR A 142 -10.33 12.81 17.52
N ARG A 143 -10.34 14.09 17.91
CA ARG A 143 -11.51 14.97 17.79
C ARG A 143 -11.15 16.27 17.11
N ALA A 144 -11.98 16.70 16.16
CA ALA A 144 -11.97 18.02 15.57
C ALA A 144 -13.17 18.81 16.12
N GLN A 145 -12.90 19.74 17.02
CA GLN A 145 -13.94 20.58 17.63
C GLN A 145 -14.18 21.81 16.75
N ALA A 146 -15.41 22.06 16.38
CA ALA A 146 -15.79 23.24 15.61
C ALA A 146 -15.57 24.52 16.43
N THR A 147 -15.11 25.58 15.75
CA THR A 147 -14.89 26.94 16.27
C THR A 147 -15.51 27.97 15.33
N ALA A 148 -15.48 29.23 15.68
CA ALA A 148 -15.99 30.32 14.81
C ALA A 148 -15.17 30.44 13.49
N SER A 149 -13.90 29.99 13.45
CA SER A 149 -12.98 30.14 12.31
C SER A 149 -12.62 28.81 11.64
N GLY A 150 -13.25 27.70 12.03
CA GLY A 150 -12.94 26.36 11.50
C GLY A 150 -12.96 25.29 12.57
N PHE A 151 -11.84 24.59 12.80
CA PHE A 151 -11.77 23.49 13.75
C PHE A 151 -10.48 23.54 14.58
N VAL A 152 -10.51 22.91 15.75
CA VAL A 152 -9.32 22.58 16.55
C VAL A 152 -9.23 21.07 16.64
N LEU A 153 -8.14 20.50 16.08
CA LEU A 153 -7.88 19.07 16.07
C LEU A 153 -6.99 18.68 17.24
N ARG A 154 -7.43 17.65 18.00
CA ARG A 154 -6.70 17.05 19.13
C ARG A 154 -6.70 15.55 19.04
N GLY A 155 -5.56 14.91 19.34
CA GLY A 155 -5.46 13.48 19.43
C GLY A 155 -4.09 12.94 19.07
N ALA A 156 -4.03 11.60 18.95
CA ALA A 156 -2.82 10.90 18.58
C ALA A 156 -3.16 9.74 17.64
N LYS A 157 -2.31 9.52 16.66
CA LYS A 157 -2.41 8.41 15.70
C LYS A 157 -1.14 7.57 15.75
N THR A 158 -1.26 6.28 15.44
CA THR A 158 -0.13 5.36 15.44
C THR A 158 -0.15 4.45 14.22
N PHE A 159 1.00 3.89 13.86
CA PHE A 159 1.20 3.03 12.69
C PHE A 159 0.92 3.74 11.35
N ILE A 160 1.22 5.03 11.26
CA ILE A 160 0.92 5.82 10.06
C ILE A 160 2.06 5.72 9.07
N SER A 161 1.82 5.00 7.97
CA SER A 161 2.73 4.92 6.83
C SER A 161 2.86 6.27 6.14
N ASN A 162 4.05 6.60 5.67
CA ASN A 162 4.43 7.92 5.17
C ASN A 162 4.32 9.06 6.20
N GLY A 163 3.99 8.77 7.46
CA GLY A 163 3.72 9.80 8.46
C GLY A 163 4.88 10.73 8.76
N TYR A 164 6.12 10.24 8.63
CA TYR A 164 7.34 11.05 8.77
C TYR A 164 7.56 12.00 7.59
N LEU A 165 7.29 11.52 6.37
CA LEU A 165 7.52 12.25 5.12
C LEU A 165 6.31 13.10 4.69
N ALA A 166 5.13 12.88 5.29
CA ALA A 166 3.89 13.49 4.83
C ALA A 166 3.92 15.01 4.82
N GLY A 167 3.57 15.61 3.68
CA GLY A 167 3.21 17.01 3.57
C GLY A 167 1.70 17.21 3.69
N LEU A 168 0.90 16.16 3.42
CA LEU A 168 -0.54 16.12 3.63
C LEU A 168 -0.92 14.86 4.43
N VAL A 169 -1.66 15.04 5.53
CA VAL A 169 -2.25 13.94 6.28
C VAL A 169 -3.76 14.04 6.27
N LEU A 170 -4.43 13.01 5.76
CA LEU A 170 -5.87 12.81 5.93
C LEU A 170 -6.12 12.20 7.31
N VAL A 171 -6.70 12.97 8.24
CA VAL A 171 -6.90 12.55 9.62
C VAL A 171 -8.36 12.17 9.87
N VAL A 172 -8.60 10.89 10.13
CA VAL A 172 -9.93 10.38 10.52
C VAL A 172 -10.18 10.74 11.99
N CYS A 173 -11.26 11.48 12.26
CA CYS A 173 -11.57 11.98 13.59
C CYS A 173 -13.08 12.06 13.85
N GLN A 174 -13.46 12.23 15.11
CA GLN A 174 -14.81 12.62 15.50
C GLN A 174 -14.93 14.16 15.38
N SER A 175 -15.92 14.63 14.64
CA SER A 175 -16.15 16.08 14.41
C SER A 175 -17.53 16.56 14.88
N ALA A 176 -18.42 15.64 15.24
CA ALA A 176 -19.73 15.94 15.79
C ALA A 176 -19.91 15.32 17.18
N ASP A 177 -20.90 15.81 17.93
CA ASP A 177 -21.26 15.25 19.24
C ASP A 177 -21.98 13.89 19.13
N THR A 178 -22.40 13.52 17.91
CA THR A 178 -22.97 12.20 17.62
C THR A 178 -21.84 11.15 17.54
N PRO A 179 -21.80 10.16 18.43
CA PRO A 179 -20.74 9.13 18.42
C PRO A 179 -20.89 8.16 17.23
N GLY A 180 -19.80 7.46 16.91
CA GLY A 180 -19.77 6.41 15.88
C GLY A 180 -19.73 6.97 14.46
N ALA A 181 -20.20 6.19 13.50
CA ALA A 181 -20.05 6.44 12.05
C ALA A 181 -20.51 7.84 11.60
N LYS A 182 -21.64 8.32 12.14
CA LYS A 182 -22.25 9.60 11.76
C LYS A 182 -21.49 10.82 12.30
N GLY A 183 -20.65 10.65 13.29
CA GLY A 183 -19.81 11.72 13.85
C GLY A 183 -18.42 11.81 13.21
N MET A 184 -18.06 10.86 12.36
CA MET A 184 -16.73 10.77 11.77
C MET A 184 -16.57 11.71 10.58
N SER A 185 -15.42 12.39 10.51
CA SER A 185 -14.97 13.17 9.36
C SER A 185 -13.50 12.88 9.06
N ILE A 186 -13.08 13.29 7.88
CA ILE A 186 -11.68 13.25 7.47
C ILE A 186 -11.20 14.70 7.36
N MET A 187 -10.17 15.06 8.13
CA MET A 187 -9.56 16.40 8.10
C MET A 187 -8.29 16.37 7.25
N LEU A 188 -8.12 17.36 6.39
CA LEU A 188 -6.89 17.61 5.64
C LEU A 188 -5.97 18.45 6.52
N VAL A 189 -4.80 17.89 6.86
CA VAL A 189 -3.78 18.58 7.65
C VAL A 189 -2.56 18.82 6.77
N ASP A 190 -2.30 20.09 6.43
CA ASP A 190 -1.04 20.53 5.82
C ASP A 190 0.02 20.55 6.93
N THR A 191 0.95 19.60 6.89
CA THR A 191 1.90 19.40 7.97
C THR A 191 2.88 20.57 8.15
N GLN A 192 3.15 21.29 7.06
CA GLN A 192 4.07 22.44 7.06
C GLN A 192 3.44 23.71 7.64
N HIS A 193 2.11 23.81 7.58
CA HIS A 193 1.38 25.02 7.99
C HIS A 193 0.42 24.78 9.16
N SER A 194 0.60 23.69 9.91
CA SER A 194 -0.26 23.29 11.04
C SER A 194 0.51 23.30 12.37
N PRO A 195 0.70 24.46 13.02
CA PRO A 195 1.28 24.51 14.37
C PRO A 195 0.52 23.58 15.32
N GLY A 196 1.24 22.87 16.19
CA GLY A 196 0.69 21.83 17.06
C GLY A 196 0.67 20.42 16.44
N TYR A 197 0.89 20.29 15.13
CA TYR A 197 1.19 19.01 14.51
C TYR A 197 2.65 18.62 14.78
N ARG A 198 2.89 17.39 15.18
CA ARG A 198 4.24 16.85 15.28
C ARG A 198 4.27 15.35 14.98
N VAL A 199 5.35 14.93 14.34
CA VAL A 199 5.70 13.52 14.19
C VAL A 199 6.34 13.04 15.50
N GLY A 200 5.90 11.91 16.01
CA GLY A 200 6.51 11.22 17.13
C GLY A 200 7.64 10.30 16.68
N ARG A 201 7.67 9.09 17.22
CA ARG A 201 8.68 8.11 16.81
C ARG A 201 8.39 7.56 15.43
N VAL A 202 9.44 7.39 14.62
CA VAL A 202 9.44 6.40 13.53
C VAL A 202 9.58 5.04 14.18
N LEU A 203 8.59 4.17 13.97
CA LEU A 203 8.47 2.90 14.68
C LEU A 203 9.41 1.84 14.10
N ASP A 204 10.14 1.14 14.97
CA ASP A 204 10.93 -0.02 14.57
C ASP A 204 10.01 -1.24 14.37
N LYS A 205 10.01 -1.78 13.14
CA LYS A 205 9.15 -2.89 12.71
C LYS A 205 9.98 -4.13 12.43
N ILE A 206 9.38 -5.31 12.47
CA ILE A 206 10.05 -6.55 12.07
C ILE A 206 10.37 -6.58 10.57
N GLY A 207 9.52 -6.00 9.73
CA GLY A 207 9.67 -5.87 8.27
C GLY A 207 9.42 -4.46 7.79
N LEU A 208 9.33 -4.26 6.46
CA LEU A 208 9.14 -2.97 5.78
C LEU A 208 10.10 -1.89 6.33
N LYS A 209 11.37 -2.27 6.53
CA LYS A 209 12.36 -1.40 7.20
C LYS A 209 12.65 -0.11 6.44
N ALA A 210 12.54 -0.13 5.10
CA ALA A 210 12.76 1.06 4.27
C ALA A 210 11.57 2.02 4.21
N GLN A 211 10.41 1.62 4.74
CA GLN A 211 9.20 2.43 4.80
C GLN A 211 9.06 3.06 6.18
N ASP A 212 8.86 4.39 6.26
CA ASP A 212 8.51 5.03 7.52
C ASP A 212 7.09 4.65 7.96
N THR A 213 6.96 4.51 9.26
CA THR A 213 5.69 4.27 9.92
C THR A 213 5.75 4.96 11.28
N SER A 214 4.91 5.95 11.52
CA SER A 214 5.13 6.92 12.59
C SER A 214 3.94 7.04 13.54
N GLU A 215 4.21 7.58 14.72
CA GLU A 215 3.24 8.17 15.62
C GLU A 215 3.04 9.63 15.21
N LEU A 216 1.79 10.10 15.20
CA LEU A 216 1.43 11.48 14.92
C LEU A 216 0.63 12.06 16.08
N PHE A 217 0.92 13.30 16.44
CA PHE A 217 0.27 14.03 17.53
C PHE A 217 -0.30 15.33 17.03
N PHE A 218 -1.50 15.65 17.53
CA PHE A 218 -2.27 16.86 17.21
C PHE A 218 -2.59 17.58 18.51
N ASP A 219 -1.80 18.60 18.82
CA ASP A 219 -1.87 19.37 20.06
C ASP A 219 -2.49 20.74 19.73
N ASP A 220 -3.82 20.84 19.80
CA ASP A 220 -4.60 22.05 19.47
C ASP A 220 -4.33 22.58 18.04
N VAL A 221 -4.25 21.70 17.05
CA VAL A 221 -4.01 22.10 15.66
C VAL A 221 -5.22 22.87 15.12
N ALA A 222 -5.02 24.16 14.83
CA ALA A 222 -6.03 25.01 14.22
C ALA A 222 -6.16 24.71 12.73
N LEU A 223 -7.38 24.39 12.29
CA LEU A 223 -7.71 24.09 10.89
C LEU A 223 -8.79 25.05 10.40
N GLY A 224 -8.66 25.48 9.15
CA GLY A 224 -9.68 26.31 8.50
C GLY A 224 -10.99 25.56 8.22
N PRO A 225 -12.05 26.26 7.81
CA PRO A 225 -13.35 25.65 7.50
C PRO A 225 -13.27 24.67 6.31
N ASP A 226 -12.31 24.88 5.40
CA ASP A 226 -12.10 24.04 4.20
C ASP A 226 -11.27 22.80 4.48
N ALA A 227 -10.90 22.52 5.74
CA ALA A 227 -10.10 21.37 6.11
C ALA A 227 -10.89 20.05 6.10
N VAL A 228 -12.22 20.08 6.08
CA VAL A 228 -13.05 18.87 6.00
C VAL A 228 -13.04 18.34 4.57
N LEU A 229 -12.67 17.09 4.37
CA LEU A 229 -12.72 16.46 3.05
C LEU A 229 -14.16 16.50 2.50
N GLY A 230 -14.33 17.16 1.35
CA GLY A 230 -15.64 17.31 0.71
C GLY A 230 -16.55 18.38 1.34
N GLY A 231 -16.14 19.04 2.42
CA GLY A 231 -16.85 20.15 3.07
C GLY A 231 -17.76 19.75 4.23
N PRO A 232 -18.82 18.93 4.06
CA PRO A 232 -19.70 18.56 5.17
C PRO A 232 -19.04 17.61 6.18
N THR A 233 -19.25 17.87 7.49
CA THR A 233 -18.86 16.94 8.55
C THR A 233 -19.76 15.69 8.59
N GLY A 234 -19.28 14.62 9.24
CA GLY A 234 -20.07 13.39 9.45
C GLY A 234 -20.10 12.42 8.25
N GLN A 235 -19.35 12.68 7.20
CA GLN A 235 -19.29 11.81 6.00
C GLN A 235 -18.10 10.84 6.02
N GLY A 236 -17.16 11.00 6.97
CA GLY A 236 -15.88 10.28 6.95
C GLY A 236 -16.00 8.76 6.92
N PHE A 237 -16.95 8.17 7.64
CA PHE A 237 -17.13 6.72 7.61
C PHE A 237 -17.57 6.21 6.22
N TYR A 238 -18.49 6.91 5.57
CA TYR A 238 -18.97 6.54 4.23
C TYR A 238 -17.87 6.71 3.17
N GLN A 239 -17.10 7.79 3.28
CA GLN A 239 -15.93 8.03 2.42
C GLN A 239 -14.91 6.89 2.55
N LEU A 240 -14.60 6.45 3.79
CA LEU A 240 -13.72 5.30 4.02
C LEU A 240 -14.26 4.02 3.38
N MET A 241 -15.55 3.74 3.51
CA MET A 241 -16.12 2.47 3.01
C MET A 241 -16.17 2.40 1.48
N SER A 242 -16.32 3.53 0.78
CA SER A 242 -16.44 3.56 -0.69
C SER A 242 -15.13 3.22 -1.42
N ASP A 243 -13.97 3.58 -0.85
CA ASP A 243 -12.67 3.38 -1.50
C ASP A 243 -11.99 2.03 -1.16
N LEU A 244 -12.59 1.26 -0.24
CA LEU A 244 -12.05 -0.03 0.19
C LEU A 244 -11.77 -1.04 -0.94
N PRO A 245 -12.58 -1.16 -2.02
CA PRO A 245 -12.26 -2.09 -3.10
C PRO A 245 -10.91 -1.80 -3.76
N TYR A 246 -10.62 -0.53 -4.04
CA TYR A 246 -9.36 -0.07 -4.59
C TYR A 246 -8.18 -0.39 -3.65
N GLU A 247 -8.28 0.00 -2.38
CA GLU A 247 -7.25 -0.21 -1.36
C GLU A 247 -6.90 -1.70 -1.19
N ARG A 248 -7.93 -2.55 -1.12
CA ARG A 248 -7.76 -4.00 -0.94
C ARG A 248 -7.15 -4.67 -2.15
N LEU A 249 -7.51 -4.22 -3.35
CA LEU A 249 -6.96 -4.81 -4.57
C LEU A 249 -5.47 -4.49 -4.75
N ILE A 250 -5.00 -3.28 -4.39
CA ILE A 250 -3.57 -2.95 -4.31
C ILE A 250 -2.80 -3.99 -3.50
N ILE A 251 -3.34 -4.37 -2.33
CA ILE A 251 -2.71 -5.37 -1.45
C ILE A 251 -2.71 -6.75 -2.14
N GLY A 252 -3.82 -7.12 -2.77
CA GLY A 252 -3.96 -8.41 -3.46
C GLY A 252 -2.96 -8.58 -4.61
N VAL A 253 -2.85 -7.59 -5.50
CA VAL A 253 -1.92 -7.64 -6.64
C VAL A 253 -0.47 -7.63 -6.18
N SER A 254 -0.14 -6.83 -5.16
CA SER A 254 1.20 -6.82 -4.55
C SER A 254 1.58 -8.17 -3.95
N ALA A 255 0.63 -8.84 -3.28
CA ALA A 255 0.86 -10.14 -2.66
C ALA A 255 1.20 -11.21 -3.69
N VAL A 256 0.48 -11.26 -4.83
CA VAL A 256 0.76 -12.21 -5.91
C VAL A 256 2.09 -11.92 -6.58
N ALA A 257 2.41 -10.66 -6.85
CA ALA A 257 3.69 -10.27 -7.44
C ALA A 257 4.88 -10.56 -6.52
N ALA A 258 4.73 -10.41 -5.20
CA ALA A 258 5.74 -10.81 -4.24
C ALA A 258 5.98 -12.33 -4.24
N MET A 259 4.92 -13.15 -4.41
CA MET A 259 5.08 -14.60 -4.60
C MET A 259 5.88 -14.93 -5.87
N GLU A 260 5.62 -14.20 -6.98
CA GLU A 260 6.37 -14.37 -8.23
C GLU A 260 7.86 -14.05 -8.04
N GLY A 261 8.17 -12.94 -7.35
CA GLY A 261 9.56 -12.55 -7.05
C GLY A 261 10.28 -13.58 -6.17
N ALA A 262 9.62 -14.02 -5.10
CA ALA A 262 10.15 -15.05 -4.20
C ALA A 262 10.39 -16.37 -4.94
N TYR A 263 9.45 -16.80 -5.77
CA TYR A 263 9.57 -18.00 -6.59
C TYR A 263 10.74 -17.91 -7.56
N GLN A 264 10.89 -16.79 -8.26
CA GLN A 264 11.98 -16.60 -9.22
C GLN A 264 13.35 -16.66 -8.53
N ALA A 265 13.53 -15.94 -7.42
CA ALA A 265 14.75 -15.97 -6.63
C ALA A 265 15.06 -17.39 -6.09
N THR A 266 14.03 -18.13 -5.68
CA THR A 266 14.17 -19.51 -5.19
C THR A 266 14.54 -20.47 -6.32
N LEU A 267 13.96 -20.30 -7.50
CA LEU A 267 14.26 -21.12 -8.67
C LEU A 267 15.71 -20.95 -9.12
N GLU A 268 16.22 -19.72 -9.14
CA GLU A 268 17.63 -19.42 -9.44
C GLU A 268 18.55 -20.03 -8.38
N TYR A 269 18.31 -19.76 -7.10
CA TYR A 269 19.12 -20.30 -6.01
C TYR A 269 19.17 -21.84 -6.01
N THR A 270 18.02 -22.52 -6.14
CA THR A 270 17.97 -23.98 -6.09
C THR A 270 18.64 -24.66 -7.28
N ARG A 271 18.73 -24.01 -8.44
CA ARG A 271 19.48 -24.49 -9.62
C ARG A 271 21.00 -24.37 -9.45
N GLU A 272 21.45 -23.33 -8.76
CA GLU A 272 22.89 -23.09 -8.55
C GLU A 272 23.43 -23.85 -7.34
N ARG A 273 22.65 -23.86 -6.24
CA ARG A 273 23.08 -24.52 -4.99
C ARG A 273 23.10 -26.03 -5.13
N ARG A 274 24.22 -26.61 -4.77
CA ARG A 274 24.43 -28.07 -4.82
C ARG A 274 24.56 -28.68 -3.43
N ALA A 275 24.00 -29.88 -3.24
CA ALA A 275 24.18 -30.74 -2.08
C ALA A 275 24.06 -32.20 -2.50
N PHE A 276 24.74 -33.09 -1.81
CA PHE A 276 24.74 -34.55 -2.12
C PHE A 276 25.02 -34.89 -3.60
N GLY A 277 25.91 -34.11 -4.24
CA GLY A 277 26.33 -34.32 -5.61
C GLY A 277 25.44 -33.75 -6.73
N GLN A 278 24.30 -33.15 -6.41
CA GLN A 278 23.36 -32.61 -7.41
C GLN A 278 22.84 -31.25 -7.00
N ALA A 279 22.14 -30.51 -7.91
CA ALA A 279 21.50 -29.27 -7.60
C ALA A 279 20.30 -29.49 -6.64
N ILE A 280 20.01 -28.49 -5.78
CA ILE A 280 18.85 -28.59 -4.88
C ILE A 280 17.55 -28.77 -5.69
N ALA A 281 17.46 -28.12 -6.85
CA ALA A 281 16.32 -28.25 -7.78
C ALA A 281 16.11 -29.68 -8.31
N ASP A 282 17.13 -30.55 -8.29
CA ASP A 282 17.03 -31.92 -8.82
C ASP A 282 16.39 -32.91 -7.83
N PHE A 283 16.28 -32.53 -6.54
CA PHE A 283 15.61 -33.39 -5.57
C PHE A 283 14.09 -33.39 -5.81
N GLN A 284 13.48 -34.58 -5.73
CA GLN A 284 12.05 -34.76 -5.99
C GLN A 284 11.18 -33.85 -5.14
N ASN A 285 11.47 -33.76 -3.83
CA ASN A 285 10.71 -32.89 -2.92
C ASN A 285 10.79 -31.43 -3.34
N THR A 286 11.95 -30.92 -3.73
CA THR A 286 12.13 -29.54 -4.22
C THR A 286 11.30 -29.28 -5.47
N ARG A 287 11.34 -30.22 -6.44
CA ARG A 287 10.52 -30.08 -7.67
C ARG A 287 9.03 -30.06 -7.38
N PHE A 288 8.56 -30.87 -6.44
CA PHE A 288 7.14 -30.87 -6.04
C PHE A 288 6.75 -29.57 -5.37
N LYS A 289 7.56 -29.04 -4.44
CA LYS A 289 7.35 -27.73 -3.82
C LYS A 289 7.31 -26.60 -4.85
N LEU A 290 8.26 -26.55 -5.77
CA LEU A 290 8.29 -25.55 -6.83
C LEU A 290 7.06 -25.65 -7.76
N ALA A 291 6.55 -26.84 -8.04
CA ALA A 291 5.35 -27.06 -8.84
C ALA A 291 4.08 -26.58 -8.10
N GLU A 292 3.95 -26.88 -6.80
CA GLU A 292 2.86 -26.41 -5.94
C GLU A 292 2.84 -24.86 -5.84
N ILE A 293 4.02 -24.24 -5.63
CA ILE A 293 4.19 -22.80 -5.58
C ILE A 293 3.77 -22.16 -6.92
N ALA A 294 4.29 -22.67 -8.05
CA ALA A 294 3.96 -22.16 -9.37
C ALA A 294 2.45 -22.25 -9.66
N THR A 295 1.81 -23.36 -9.26
CA THR A 295 0.36 -23.55 -9.41
C THR A 295 -0.41 -22.52 -8.57
N THR A 296 0.00 -22.30 -7.33
CA THR A 296 -0.62 -21.31 -6.43
C THR A 296 -0.52 -19.90 -7.01
N ILE A 297 0.65 -19.53 -7.54
CA ILE A 297 0.86 -18.21 -8.19
C ILE A 297 -0.05 -18.07 -9.41
N GLN A 298 -0.16 -19.10 -10.26
CA GLN A 298 -0.99 -19.06 -11.45
C GLN A 298 -2.48 -18.89 -11.12
N VAL A 299 -2.98 -19.57 -10.09
CA VAL A 299 -4.36 -19.39 -9.60
C VAL A 299 -4.56 -17.97 -9.09
N GLY A 300 -3.60 -17.44 -8.28
CA GLY A 300 -3.63 -16.08 -7.79
C GLY A 300 -3.62 -15.05 -8.90
N ARG A 301 -2.78 -15.25 -9.92
CA ARG A 301 -2.69 -14.37 -11.07
C ARG A 301 -4.03 -14.29 -11.81
N ALA A 302 -4.65 -15.41 -12.11
CA ALA A 302 -5.96 -15.44 -12.78
C ALA A 302 -7.04 -14.71 -11.97
N PHE A 303 -7.04 -14.85 -10.65
CA PHE A 303 -7.99 -14.16 -9.78
C PHE A 303 -7.72 -12.65 -9.70
N MET A 304 -6.47 -12.22 -9.55
CA MET A 304 -6.12 -10.80 -9.53
C MET A 304 -6.41 -10.14 -10.88
N ASP A 305 -6.11 -10.81 -12.00
CA ASP A 305 -6.42 -10.30 -13.34
C ASP A 305 -7.91 -10.03 -13.52
N ARG A 306 -8.76 -10.94 -13.06
CA ARG A 306 -10.21 -10.75 -13.03
C ARG A 306 -10.58 -9.52 -12.21
N CYS A 307 -10.05 -9.38 -10.99
CA CYS A 307 -10.35 -8.26 -10.09
C CYS A 307 -9.88 -6.91 -10.69
N VAL A 308 -8.71 -6.86 -11.34
CA VAL A 308 -8.20 -5.67 -12.03
C VAL A 308 -9.15 -5.24 -13.14
N GLN A 309 -9.59 -6.18 -13.99
CA GLN A 309 -10.54 -5.89 -15.07
C GLN A 309 -11.90 -5.44 -14.54
N ASP A 310 -12.39 -6.06 -13.45
CA ASP A 310 -13.66 -5.67 -12.83
C ASP A 310 -13.58 -4.29 -12.18
N LEU A 311 -12.43 -3.92 -11.56
CA LEU A 311 -12.23 -2.56 -11.01
C LEU A 311 -12.22 -1.51 -12.13
N VAL A 312 -11.44 -1.72 -13.19
CA VAL A 312 -11.39 -0.80 -14.36
C VAL A 312 -12.77 -0.63 -15.01
N ALA A 313 -13.58 -1.67 -14.99
CA ALA A 313 -14.95 -1.62 -15.53
C ALA A 313 -16.00 -1.13 -14.50
N GLY A 314 -15.60 -0.69 -13.31
CA GLY A 314 -16.51 -0.22 -12.26
C GLY A 314 -17.41 -1.30 -11.66
N ARG A 315 -17.02 -2.57 -11.72
CA ARG A 315 -17.84 -3.71 -11.26
C ARG A 315 -17.29 -4.44 -10.05
N LEU A 316 -16.08 -4.09 -9.56
CA LEU A 316 -15.49 -4.77 -8.43
C LEU A 316 -16.24 -4.42 -7.14
N ASP A 317 -16.91 -5.40 -6.55
CA ASP A 317 -17.58 -5.22 -5.27
C ASP A 317 -16.64 -5.42 -4.07
N THR A 318 -17.09 -4.92 -2.91
CA THR A 318 -16.31 -4.95 -1.66
C THR A 318 -16.00 -6.36 -1.17
N ALA A 319 -16.91 -7.32 -1.38
CA ALA A 319 -16.71 -8.72 -0.94
C ALA A 319 -15.63 -9.39 -1.80
N THR A 320 -15.70 -9.24 -3.14
CA THR A 320 -14.69 -9.77 -4.08
C THR A 320 -13.32 -9.17 -3.83
N ALA A 321 -13.22 -7.84 -3.62
CA ALA A 321 -11.97 -7.18 -3.25
C ALA A 321 -11.40 -7.70 -1.92
N SER A 322 -12.29 -7.99 -0.94
CA SER A 322 -11.90 -8.60 0.33
C SER A 322 -11.39 -10.03 0.16
N MET A 323 -12.00 -10.82 -0.75
CA MET A 323 -11.50 -12.15 -1.11
C MET A 323 -10.12 -12.07 -1.75
N ALA A 324 -9.88 -11.11 -2.64
CA ALA A 324 -8.57 -10.89 -3.27
C ALA A 324 -7.49 -10.60 -2.23
N LYS A 325 -7.75 -9.67 -1.31
CA LYS A 325 -6.83 -9.34 -0.20
C LYS A 325 -6.61 -10.53 0.72
N LEU A 326 -7.68 -11.17 1.18
CA LEU A 326 -7.63 -12.33 2.08
C LEU A 326 -6.80 -13.46 1.48
N TRP A 327 -7.18 -13.92 0.28
CA TRP A 327 -6.53 -15.05 -0.38
C TRP A 327 -5.08 -14.72 -0.72
N GLY A 328 -4.84 -13.57 -1.34
CA GLY A 328 -3.50 -13.15 -1.77
C GLY A 328 -2.51 -13.12 -0.61
N THR A 329 -2.87 -12.47 0.51
CA THR A 329 -1.97 -12.32 1.66
C THR A 329 -1.76 -13.62 2.46
N GLU A 330 -2.75 -14.51 2.51
CA GLU A 330 -2.58 -15.85 3.11
C GLU A 330 -1.66 -16.72 2.28
N GLN A 331 -1.83 -16.74 0.95
CA GLN A 331 -0.97 -17.53 0.08
C GLN A 331 0.45 -16.95 0.00
N GLN A 332 0.61 -15.63 0.00
CA GLN A 332 1.92 -14.98 0.06
C GLN A 332 2.72 -15.47 1.26
N GLY A 333 2.11 -15.49 2.45
CA GLY A 333 2.79 -15.96 3.66
C GLY A 333 3.26 -17.41 3.53
N LYS A 334 2.43 -18.30 2.98
CA LYS A 334 2.75 -19.73 2.79
C LYS A 334 3.83 -19.92 1.72
N VAL A 335 3.69 -19.28 0.57
CA VAL A 335 4.64 -19.39 -0.55
C VAL A 335 6.02 -18.89 -0.16
N ILE A 336 6.11 -17.72 0.51
CA ILE A 336 7.40 -17.15 0.90
C ILE A 336 8.06 -18.01 1.99
N ASP A 337 7.31 -18.60 2.92
CA ASP A 337 7.81 -19.52 3.93
C ASP A 337 8.42 -20.77 3.28
N GLU A 338 7.73 -21.39 2.34
CA GLU A 338 8.23 -22.55 1.58
C GLU A 338 9.46 -22.19 0.73
N CYS A 339 9.47 -21.00 0.12
CA CYS A 339 10.64 -20.48 -0.62
C CYS A 339 11.84 -20.32 0.32
N LEU A 340 11.66 -19.67 1.46
CA LEU A 340 12.72 -19.46 2.46
C LEU A 340 13.31 -20.78 2.93
N GLN A 341 12.47 -21.79 3.18
CA GLN A 341 12.93 -23.13 3.58
C GLN A 341 13.91 -23.73 2.58
N LEU A 342 13.71 -23.53 1.26
CA LEU A 342 14.57 -24.04 0.21
C LEU A 342 15.95 -23.36 0.16
N PHE A 343 16.12 -22.18 0.76
CA PHE A 343 17.42 -21.53 0.93
C PHE A 343 18.24 -22.12 2.10
N GLY A 344 17.60 -22.89 3.00
CA GLY A 344 18.24 -23.38 4.21
C GLY A 344 18.77 -22.25 5.07
N GLY A 345 19.98 -22.36 5.66
CA GLY A 345 20.55 -21.32 6.54
C GLY A 345 20.68 -19.95 5.87
N TYR A 346 20.89 -19.89 4.58
CA TYR A 346 20.96 -18.61 3.84
C TYR A 346 19.62 -17.89 3.78
N GLY A 347 18.50 -18.61 3.82
CA GLY A 347 17.17 -18.00 3.92
C GLY A 347 16.92 -17.22 5.22
N TYR A 348 17.74 -17.42 6.24
CA TYR A 348 17.65 -16.72 7.53
C TYR A 348 18.57 -15.48 7.62
N MET A 349 19.31 -15.21 6.57
CA MET A 349 20.29 -14.11 6.51
C MET A 349 19.69 -12.90 5.78
N ASN A 350 19.77 -11.72 6.37
CA ASN A 350 19.20 -10.47 5.86
C ASN A 350 19.79 -10.01 4.52
N GLU A 351 20.94 -10.51 4.11
CA GLU A 351 21.55 -10.25 2.81
C GLU A 351 20.71 -10.86 1.66
N TYR A 352 19.98 -11.95 1.94
CA TYR A 352 19.15 -12.61 0.95
C TYR A 352 17.76 -11.96 0.87
N LEU A 353 17.32 -11.75 -0.36
CA LEU A 353 16.02 -11.14 -0.64
C LEU A 353 14.87 -11.88 0.06
N ILE A 354 14.93 -13.23 0.05
CA ILE A 354 13.86 -14.05 0.60
C ILE A 354 13.63 -13.83 2.11
N ALA A 355 14.68 -13.60 2.89
CA ALA A 355 14.58 -13.28 4.31
C ALA A 355 13.80 -11.97 4.55
N ARG A 356 14.09 -10.96 3.71
CA ARG A 356 13.39 -9.67 3.76
C ARG A 356 11.93 -9.80 3.36
N MET A 357 11.66 -10.48 2.25
CA MET A 357 10.28 -10.75 1.79
C MET A 357 9.45 -11.51 2.83
N TYR A 358 10.07 -12.42 3.59
CA TYR A 358 9.41 -13.19 4.65
C TYR A 358 8.86 -12.28 5.75
N VAL A 359 9.67 -11.37 6.29
CA VAL A 359 9.22 -10.46 7.36
C VAL A 359 8.30 -9.37 6.82
N ASP A 360 8.53 -8.91 5.59
CA ASP A 360 7.72 -7.87 4.94
C ASP A 360 6.30 -8.38 4.62
N ALA A 361 6.15 -9.65 4.22
CA ALA A 361 4.84 -10.25 3.95
C ALA A 361 3.92 -10.32 5.18
N ARG A 362 4.48 -10.36 6.39
CA ARG A 362 3.69 -10.62 7.60
C ARG A 362 2.63 -9.56 7.89
N ILE A 363 2.93 -8.30 7.62
CA ILE A 363 2.02 -7.18 7.90
C ILE A 363 0.79 -7.16 6.98
N GLN A 364 0.88 -7.75 5.79
CA GLN A 364 -0.19 -7.68 4.80
C GLN A 364 -1.50 -8.36 5.25
N ARG A 365 -1.42 -9.31 6.19
CA ARG A 365 -2.58 -9.92 6.84
C ARG A 365 -3.22 -9.04 7.93
N ILE A 366 -2.59 -7.90 8.27
CA ILE A 366 -3.00 -7.02 9.36
C ILE A 366 -3.54 -5.68 8.85
N TYR A 367 -2.77 -4.96 8.01
CA TYR A 367 -3.15 -3.64 7.51
C TYR A 367 -4.22 -3.72 6.41
N GLY A 368 -4.84 -2.57 6.06
CA GLY A 368 -5.96 -2.51 5.12
C GLY A 368 -7.20 -3.30 5.60
N GLY A 369 -7.35 -3.44 6.94
CA GLY A 369 -8.26 -4.36 7.61
C GLY A 369 -7.66 -5.76 7.75
N THR A 370 -7.74 -6.34 8.98
CA THR A 370 -7.19 -7.67 9.22
C THR A 370 -7.90 -8.73 8.38
N ASN A 371 -7.25 -9.89 8.17
CA ASN A 371 -7.88 -10.98 7.43
C ASN A 371 -9.15 -11.51 8.13
N GLU A 372 -9.27 -11.35 9.44
CA GLU A 372 -10.50 -11.61 10.18
C GLU A 372 -11.62 -10.64 9.78
N ILE A 373 -11.31 -9.35 9.61
CA ILE A 373 -12.26 -8.36 9.08
C ILE A 373 -12.64 -8.68 7.63
N MET A 374 -11.69 -9.14 6.80
CA MET A 374 -12.03 -9.60 5.43
C MET A 374 -13.04 -10.75 5.46
N LYS A 375 -12.84 -11.74 6.33
CA LYS A 375 -13.79 -12.86 6.49
C LYS A 375 -15.16 -12.38 6.94
N GLU A 376 -15.23 -11.43 7.87
CA GLU A 376 -16.49 -10.84 8.34
C GLU A 376 -17.23 -10.10 7.20
N VAL A 377 -16.49 -9.29 6.39
CA VAL A 377 -17.09 -8.58 5.25
C VAL A 377 -17.64 -9.57 4.20
N ILE A 378 -16.88 -10.63 3.91
CA ILE A 378 -17.30 -11.68 2.97
C ILE A 378 -18.54 -12.40 3.50
N ALA A 379 -18.53 -12.79 4.79
CA ALA A 379 -19.61 -13.53 5.42
C ALA A 379 -20.94 -12.74 5.43
N ARG A 380 -20.88 -11.40 5.57
CA ARG A 380 -22.07 -10.53 5.49
C ARG A 380 -22.67 -10.42 4.08
N ALA A 381 -21.92 -10.82 3.06
CA ALA A 381 -22.39 -10.82 1.67
C ALA A 381 -22.96 -12.18 1.21
N LEU A 382 -22.88 -13.22 2.07
CA LEU A 382 -23.47 -14.54 1.83
C LEU A 382 -24.95 -14.56 2.20
#